data_e2262d14d56d1ce9c3e7740ab650b91d
#
_entry.id   e2262d14d56d1ce9c3e7740ab650b91d
#
_cell.length_a   1.000
_cell.length_b   1.000
_cell.length_c   1.000
_cell.angle_alpha   90.00
_cell.angle_beta   90.00
_cell.angle_gamma   90.00
#
_symmetry.space_group_name_H-M   'P 1'
#
loop_
_entity.id
_entity.type
_entity.pdbx_description
1 polymer ?
#
loop_
_entity_poly.entity_id
_entity_poly.type
_entity_poly.pdbx_seq_one_letter_code
_entity_poly.pdbx_strand_id
1 'polypeptide(L)'
;MSGSLESVTAREVSGRVHRAGSSEPVEVEVRVNGQPHAFGRADEVLGDGHLGYRVAVTLAAGDIVEVHAAGGEVGRIGEPRFLPPAGPLPSFGIGAIFRNEAPYVTEWVAHHRLMGFRDIFIADNDSDDGTWELLQVLEKLGYLKCFRFPNLPGQPPQLPAYAEVMQRFGSQVDWMAFIDADEFIWPTNGERTAIPSLAAVAARPEVGAIVLNWALYGSSGHLNHAAGLVIERFQRCAPRRQPSNEHFKTVLRTAAWGGAFKNPHLPRLDARWWVMHANGAPVLPNARKGLGLSGEVIWDVLRLNHYAVKSRQEFDERKRPRGRAAHTDRRTEEYFTGHDHNQTSSPVPEWLRSSLVAEVARMEAELLSAGHVPPERPTAAPVLRRPFKGVRGRLDEVRLDEGQLVLIGWALDGTGAPPERLAVELGDLRVESGSFRRHARPDLKRRYPMCVLECGYEWRIPMSSGVILFERLATLQLYAELRGGGWSAPLPHRVGCLGPSLQLGSSEQTTREALPVDAPSATAVTSTTSRI
;
A
#
# COMPACT_ATOMS: atom_id res chain seq x y z
N MET A 1 -1.80 -9.38 32.76
CA MET A 1 -1.84 -10.86 32.64
C MET A 1 -1.22 -11.26 31.32
N SER A 2 -0.46 -12.34 31.26
CA SER A 2 0.11 -12.93 30.03
C SER A 2 -0.10 -14.43 30.05
N GLY A 3 0.01 -15.10 28.91
CA GLY A 3 -0.16 -16.54 28.86
C GLY A 3 -0.17 -17.08 27.44
N SER A 4 -0.34 -18.40 27.30
CA SER A 4 -0.42 -19.08 26.01
C SER A 4 -1.51 -20.15 26.01
N LEU A 5 -2.15 -20.30 24.87
CA LEU A 5 -2.98 -21.45 24.52
C LEU A 5 -2.05 -22.47 23.83
N GLU A 6 -1.78 -23.60 24.45
CA GLU A 6 -0.74 -24.55 24.02
C GLU A 6 -1.28 -25.71 23.21
N SER A 7 -2.43 -26.23 23.60
CA SER A 7 -3.04 -27.38 22.93
C SER A 7 -4.56 -27.23 22.82
N VAL A 8 -5.08 -27.62 21.66
CA VAL A 8 -6.52 -27.72 21.38
C VAL A 8 -6.78 -29.07 20.74
N THR A 9 -7.61 -29.86 21.39
CA THR A 9 -8.10 -31.16 20.89
C THR A 9 -9.63 -31.17 20.90
N ALA A 10 -10.25 -32.16 20.29
CA ALA A 10 -11.72 -32.27 20.27
C ALA A 10 -12.36 -32.36 21.67
N ARG A 11 -11.57 -32.63 22.69
CA ARG A 11 -12.07 -32.86 24.06
C ARG A 11 -11.39 -32.03 25.14
N GLU A 12 -10.30 -31.35 24.84
CA GLU A 12 -9.51 -30.62 25.82
C GLU A 12 -8.84 -29.39 25.21
N VAL A 13 -8.83 -28.31 25.98
CA VAL A 13 -8.07 -27.11 25.76
C VAL A 13 -7.10 -26.91 26.92
N SER A 14 -5.80 -26.71 26.64
CA SER A 14 -4.79 -26.51 27.67
C SER A 14 -3.79 -25.43 27.33
N GLY A 15 -3.16 -24.86 28.36
CA GLY A 15 -2.18 -23.83 28.24
C GLY A 15 -1.67 -23.32 29.56
N ARG A 16 -1.05 -22.15 29.56
CA ARG A 16 -0.52 -21.50 30.77
C ARG A 16 -0.90 -20.04 30.85
N VAL A 17 -1.00 -19.53 32.07
CA VAL A 17 -1.24 -18.13 32.37
C VAL A 17 -0.30 -17.63 33.46
N HIS A 18 0.12 -16.37 33.36
CA HIS A 18 0.94 -15.71 34.37
C HIS A 18 0.28 -14.40 34.79
N ARG A 19 0.14 -14.22 36.12
CA ARG A 19 -0.28 -12.98 36.74
C ARG A 19 0.90 -12.39 37.50
N ALA A 20 1.42 -11.24 37.07
CA ALA A 20 2.57 -10.63 37.71
C ALA A 20 2.34 -10.38 39.20
N GLY A 21 3.23 -10.91 40.06
CA GLY A 21 3.19 -10.74 41.51
C GLY A 21 2.15 -11.58 42.26
N SER A 22 1.48 -12.56 41.60
CA SER A 22 0.50 -13.43 42.26
C SER A 22 0.60 -14.87 41.75
N SER A 23 0.53 -15.81 42.69
CA SER A 23 0.34 -17.26 42.43
C SER A 23 -1.09 -17.71 42.69
N GLU A 24 -2.03 -16.79 42.86
CA GLU A 24 -3.43 -17.17 43.06
C GLU A 24 -4.00 -17.75 41.77
N PRO A 25 -4.86 -18.79 41.89
CA PRO A 25 -5.53 -19.40 40.75
C PRO A 25 -6.29 -18.39 39.89
N VAL A 26 -6.26 -18.60 38.58
CA VAL A 26 -6.94 -17.76 37.58
C VAL A 26 -8.09 -18.54 36.96
N GLU A 27 -9.30 -18.02 37.08
CA GLU A 27 -10.44 -18.54 36.31
C GLU A 27 -10.26 -18.25 34.83
N VAL A 28 -10.47 -19.27 33.99
CA VAL A 28 -10.36 -19.15 32.53
C VAL A 28 -11.68 -19.50 31.85
N GLU A 29 -12.04 -18.74 30.86
CA GLU A 29 -13.19 -18.93 30.00
C GLU A 29 -12.71 -19.36 28.60
N VAL A 30 -13.15 -20.53 28.17
CA VAL A 30 -12.94 -21.00 26.80
C VAL A 30 -14.11 -20.53 25.96
N ARG A 31 -13.81 -19.82 24.91
CA ARG A 31 -14.77 -19.39 23.88
C ARG A 31 -14.56 -20.18 22.60
N VAL A 32 -15.68 -20.56 22.00
CA VAL A 32 -15.69 -21.26 20.71
C VAL A 32 -16.45 -20.40 19.73
N ASN A 33 -15.80 -20.07 18.61
CA ASN A 33 -16.35 -19.16 17.58
C ASN A 33 -16.85 -17.83 18.19
N GLY A 34 -16.11 -17.29 19.16
CA GLY A 34 -16.40 -16.04 19.86
C GLY A 34 -17.48 -16.14 20.96
N GLN A 35 -18.10 -17.31 21.18
CA GLN A 35 -19.12 -17.52 22.22
C GLN A 35 -18.55 -18.25 23.43
N PRO A 36 -18.94 -17.90 24.68
CA PRO A 36 -18.61 -18.67 25.85
C PRO A 36 -19.01 -20.12 25.69
N HIS A 37 -18.10 -21.06 26.00
CA HIS A 37 -18.33 -22.50 25.79
C HIS A 37 -18.05 -23.35 27.04
N ALA A 38 -16.95 -23.07 27.73
CA ALA A 38 -16.56 -23.77 28.93
C ALA A 38 -15.75 -22.85 29.87
N PHE A 39 -15.74 -23.23 31.17
CA PHE A 39 -14.95 -22.55 32.18
C PHE A 39 -14.00 -23.54 32.82
N GLY A 40 -12.86 -23.06 33.27
CA GLY A 40 -11.85 -23.83 33.97
C GLY A 40 -11.04 -22.97 34.90
N ARG A 41 -10.00 -23.55 35.48
CA ARG A 41 -9.14 -22.91 36.45
C ARG A 41 -7.68 -23.21 36.14
N ALA A 42 -6.86 -22.20 36.17
CA ALA A 42 -5.42 -22.32 36.12
C ALA A 42 -4.91 -22.34 37.57
N ASP A 43 -4.54 -23.49 38.09
CA ASP A 43 -4.10 -23.68 39.46
C ASP A 43 -2.89 -24.63 39.59
N GLU A 44 -2.48 -25.28 38.51
CA GLU A 44 -1.26 -26.09 38.50
C GLU A 44 -0.02 -25.19 38.40
N VAL A 45 0.77 -25.11 39.46
CA VAL A 45 2.00 -24.27 39.47
C VAL A 45 3.07 -24.94 38.64
N LEU A 46 3.52 -24.26 37.57
CA LEU A 46 4.59 -24.69 36.68
C LEU A 46 5.94 -24.18 37.17
N GLY A 47 7.02 -24.91 36.83
CA GLY A 47 8.38 -24.58 37.29
C GLY A 47 8.94 -23.22 36.83
N ASP A 48 8.25 -22.51 35.92
CA ASP A 48 8.61 -21.19 35.41
C ASP A 48 7.75 -20.06 36.02
N GLY A 49 6.95 -20.37 37.05
CA GLY A 49 6.07 -19.39 37.72
C GLY A 49 4.76 -19.11 37.01
N HIS A 50 4.44 -19.85 35.97
CA HIS A 50 3.13 -19.86 35.33
C HIS A 50 2.17 -20.82 36.05
N LEU A 51 0.88 -20.57 35.86
CA LEU A 51 -0.19 -21.51 36.27
C LEU A 51 -0.72 -22.25 35.03
N GLY A 52 -0.69 -23.56 35.06
CA GLY A 52 -1.26 -24.43 34.03
C GLY A 52 -2.77 -24.53 34.13
N TYR A 53 -3.45 -24.61 32.99
CA TYR A 53 -4.88 -24.92 32.92
C TYR A 53 -5.17 -26.05 31.93
N ARG A 54 -6.21 -26.85 32.26
CA ARG A 54 -6.83 -27.84 31.37
C ARG A 54 -8.33 -27.72 31.48
N VAL A 55 -9.01 -27.53 30.37
CA VAL A 55 -10.46 -27.36 30.31
C VAL A 55 -11.05 -28.43 29.40
N ALA A 56 -11.93 -29.25 29.93
CA ALA A 56 -12.68 -30.22 29.14
C ALA A 56 -13.69 -29.49 28.25
N VAL A 57 -13.72 -29.84 26.97
CA VAL A 57 -14.57 -29.22 25.94
C VAL A 57 -15.13 -30.29 25.00
N THR A 58 -16.12 -29.93 24.21
CA THR A 58 -16.54 -30.69 23.03
C THR A 58 -16.48 -29.80 21.84
N LEU A 59 -15.50 -30.04 20.97
CA LEU A 59 -15.22 -29.20 19.80
C LEU A 59 -15.47 -29.99 18.53
N ALA A 60 -15.98 -29.29 17.50
CA ALA A 60 -16.10 -29.79 16.16
C ALA A 60 -14.90 -29.31 15.28
N ALA A 61 -14.62 -30.06 14.23
CA ALA A 61 -13.64 -29.64 13.24
C ALA A 61 -13.99 -28.25 12.67
N GLY A 62 -13.01 -27.36 12.64
CA GLY A 62 -13.19 -25.97 12.21
C GLY A 62 -13.60 -25.01 13.32
N ASP A 63 -13.80 -25.47 14.56
CA ASP A 63 -14.04 -24.58 15.69
C ASP A 63 -12.79 -23.75 16.00
N ILE A 64 -13.00 -22.45 16.19
CA ILE A 64 -11.99 -21.50 16.63
C ILE A 64 -12.10 -21.35 18.13
N VAL A 65 -11.00 -21.59 18.81
CA VAL A 65 -10.91 -21.60 20.28
C VAL A 65 -10.10 -20.41 20.75
N GLU A 66 -10.67 -19.65 21.66
CA GLU A 66 -10.01 -18.60 22.41
C GLU A 66 -10.10 -18.89 23.90
N VAL A 67 -9.10 -18.46 24.66
CA VAL A 67 -9.12 -18.53 26.11
C VAL A 67 -8.98 -17.12 26.67
N HIS A 68 -9.85 -16.79 27.62
CA HIS A 68 -9.90 -15.49 28.28
C HIS A 68 -9.78 -15.68 29.79
N ALA A 69 -9.24 -14.71 30.50
CA ALA A 69 -9.32 -14.65 31.95
C ALA A 69 -10.76 -14.28 32.34
N ALA A 70 -11.37 -15.05 33.20
CA ALA A 70 -12.69 -14.78 33.78
C ALA A 70 -12.58 -13.84 35.00
N GLY A 71 -13.68 -13.18 35.35
CA GLY A 71 -13.74 -12.40 36.60
C GLY A 71 -13.33 -10.93 36.49
N GLY A 72 -13.51 -10.29 35.34
CA GLY A 72 -13.37 -8.83 35.18
C GLY A 72 -11.98 -8.33 34.77
N GLU A 73 -10.98 -9.18 34.69
CA GLU A 73 -9.73 -8.88 34.01
C GLU A 73 -9.90 -9.18 32.51
N VAL A 74 -10.12 -8.13 31.72
CA VAL A 74 -10.34 -8.24 30.28
C VAL A 74 -9.01 -8.56 29.59
N GLY A 75 -8.79 -9.82 29.24
CA GLY A 75 -7.59 -10.21 28.50
C GLY A 75 -7.70 -11.61 27.90
N ARG A 76 -7.45 -11.70 26.59
CA ARG A 76 -7.27 -12.99 25.91
C ARG A 76 -5.93 -13.59 26.34
N ILE A 77 -5.93 -14.89 26.63
CA ILE A 77 -4.75 -15.68 27.00
C ILE A 77 -4.21 -16.36 25.75
N GLY A 78 -3.13 -15.84 25.20
CA GLY A 78 -2.52 -16.36 23.98
C GLY A 78 -3.31 -16.05 22.71
N GLU A 79 -2.86 -16.62 21.59
CA GLU A 79 -3.50 -16.46 20.31
C GLU A 79 -4.62 -17.50 20.10
N PRO A 80 -5.67 -17.17 19.31
CA PRO A 80 -6.71 -18.13 18.98
C PRO A 80 -6.12 -19.35 18.27
N ARG A 81 -6.65 -20.52 18.58
CA ARG A 81 -6.34 -21.76 17.86
C ARG A 81 -7.62 -22.41 17.38
N PHE A 82 -7.51 -23.26 16.39
CA PHE A 82 -8.65 -24.02 15.91
C PHE A 82 -8.33 -25.50 15.84
N LEU A 83 -9.40 -26.28 15.95
CA LEU A 83 -9.35 -27.71 15.77
C LEU A 83 -9.31 -28.01 14.25
N PRO A 84 -8.21 -28.55 13.71
CA PRO A 84 -8.17 -28.91 12.29
C PRO A 84 -9.23 -29.98 11.97
N PRO A 85 -9.73 -30.03 10.73
CA PRO A 85 -10.67 -31.04 10.30
C PRO A 85 -10.06 -32.45 10.42
N ALA A 86 -10.87 -33.41 10.84
CA ALA A 86 -10.49 -34.83 10.81
C ALA A 86 -10.54 -35.29 9.34
N GLY A 87 -9.39 -35.47 8.71
CA GLY A 87 -9.28 -35.91 7.33
C GLY A 87 -8.25 -35.11 6.53
N PRO A 88 -8.11 -35.39 5.21
CA PRO A 88 -7.23 -34.62 4.37
C PRO A 88 -7.70 -33.15 4.31
N LEU A 89 -6.74 -32.23 4.49
CA LEU A 89 -7.01 -30.82 4.35
C LEU A 89 -7.47 -30.50 2.92
N PRO A 90 -8.42 -29.56 2.74
CA PRO A 90 -8.75 -29.09 1.40
C PRO A 90 -7.53 -28.47 0.73
N SER A 91 -7.46 -28.58 -0.59
CA SER A 91 -6.40 -27.97 -1.39
C SER A 91 -6.66 -26.48 -1.60
N PHE A 92 -5.58 -25.67 -1.48
CA PHE A 92 -5.63 -24.23 -1.62
C PHE A 92 -4.65 -23.78 -2.72
N GLY A 93 -5.17 -23.04 -3.70
CA GLY A 93 -4.37 -22.39 -4.73
C GLY A 93 -4.43 -20.86 -4.65
N ILE A 94 -3.58 -20.22 -5.44
CA ILE A 94 -3.58 -18.78 -5.64
C ILE A 94 -3.75 -18.46 -7.13
N GLY A 95 -4.68 -17.56 -7.44
CA GLY A 95 -4.85 -16.94 -8.75
C GLY A 95 -4.42 -15.48 -8.72
N ALA A 96 -3.57 -15.07 -9.65
CA ALA A 96 -3.05 -13.70 -9.72
C ALA A 96 -2.93 -13.21 -11.17
N ILE A 97 -2.90 -11.88 -11.32
CA ILE A 97 -2.54 -11.21 -12.58
C ILE A 97 -1.29 -10.37 -12.36
N PHE A 98 -0.28 -10.58 -13.21
CA PHE A 98 0.98 -9.87 -13.13
C PHE A 98 1.20 -9.01 -14.37
N ARG A 99 1.83 -7.86 -14.16
CA ARG A 99 2.34 -7.01 -15.22
C ARG A 99 3.59 -6.28 -14.75
N ASN A 100 4.74 -6.54 -15.39
CA ASN A 100 6.01 -5.88 -15.08
C ASN A 100 6.42 -6.01 -13.61
N GLU A 101 6.43 -7.24 -13.09
CA GLU A 101 6.78 -7.58 -11.70
C GLU A 101 8.06 -8.40 -11.59
N ALA A 102 8.87 -8.51 -12.66
CA ALA A 102 10.04 -9.40 -12.71
C ALA A 102 10.91 -9.41 -11.43
N PRO A 103 11.30 -8.27 -10.83
CA PRO A 103 12.16 -8.26 -9.65
C PRO A 103 11.52 -8.83 -8.37
N TYR A 104 10.20 -9.03 -8.36
CA TYR A 104 9.44 -9.43 -7.16
C TYR A 104 8.83 -10.82 -7.28
N VAL A 105 8.76 -11.39 -8.48
CA VAL A 105 8.10 -12.68 -8.74
C VAL A 105 8.67 -13.79 -7.88
N THR A 106 10.00 -13.95 -7.85
CA THR A 106 10.65 -15.03 -7.11
C THR A 106 10.35 -14.96 -5.61
N GLU A 107 10.43 -13.76 -5.02
CA GLU A 107 10.08 -13.54 -3.61
C GLU A 107 8.62 -13.85 -3.33
N TRP A 108 7.71 -13.36 -4.18
CA TRP A 108 6.27 -13.56 -4.00
C TRP A 108 5.89 -15.05 -4.09
N VAL A 109 6.42 -15.76 -5.07
CA VAL A 109 6.19 -17.21 -5.22
C VAL A 109 6.79 -17.99 -4.04
N ALA A 110 8.04 -17.71 -3.66
CA ALA A 110 8.70 -18.34 -2.53
C ALA A 110 7.91 -18.14 -1.23
N HIS A 111 7.45 -16.91 -0.97
CA HIS A 111 6.66 -16.58 0.21
C HIS A 111 5.38 -17.42 0.29
N HIS A 112 4.58 -17.43 -0.77
CA HIS A 112 3.29 -18.15 -0.74
C HIS A 112 3.47 -19.66 -0.69
N ARG A 113 4.54 -20.20 -1.27
CA ARG A 113 4.88 -21.61 -1.09
C ARG A 113 5.26 -21.93 0.36
N LEU A 114 6.00 -21.05 1.04
CA LEU A 114 6.27 -21.17 2.49
C LEU A 114 4.98 -21.05 3.32
N MET A 115 4.00 -20.25 2.88
CA MET A 115 2.69 -20.18 3.53
C MET A 115 1.82 -21.42 3.28
N GLY A 116 2.29 -22.37 2.47
CA GLY A 116 1.66 -23.67 2.21
C GLY A 116 0.87 -23.75 0.91
N PHE A 117 0.82 -22.72 0.10
CA PHE A 117 0.18 -22.75 -1.22
C PHE A 117 1.10 -23.45 -2.23
N ARG A 118 0.66 -24.62 -2.71
CA ARG A 118 1.41 -25.41 -3.72
C ARG A 118 1.00 -25.08 -5.15
N ASP A 119 -0.25 -24.75 -5.34
CA ASP A 119 -0.87 -24.48 -6.64
C ASP A 119 -0.97 -22.96 -6.84
N ILE A 120 -0.15 -22.43 -7.73
CA ILE A 120 -0.09 -20.99 -8.04
C ILE A 120 -0.35 -20.81 -9.53
N PHE A 121 -1.32 -19.96 -9.88
CA PHE A 121 -1.78 -19.73 -11.24
C PHE A 121 -1.66 -18.23 -11.58
N ILE A 122 -0.82 -17.89 -12.56
CA ILE A 122 -0.51 -16.49 -12.88
C ILE A 122 -0.88 -16.19 -14.33
N ALA A 123 -1.77 -15.19 -14.50
CA ALA A 123 -2.03 -14.56 -15.78
C ALA A 123 -1.02 -13.42 -16.00
N ASP A 124 -0.21 -13.48 -17.04
CA ASP A 124 0.69 -12.41 -17.43
C ASP A 124 -0.02 -11.42 -18.36
N ASN A 125 -0.15 -10.17 -17.92
CA ASN A 125 -0.85 -9.13 -18.67
C ASN A 125 0.12 -8.31 -19.54
N ASP A 126 0.64 -8.94 -20.59
CA ASP A 126 1.56 -8.35 -21.57
C ASP A 126 2.75 -7.64 -20.92
N SER A 127 3.48 -8.36 -20.07
CA SER A 127 4.73 -7.86 -19.47
C SER A 127 5.84 -7.73 -20.52
N ASP A 128 6.67 -6.68 -20.37
CA ASP A 128 7.80 -6.35 -21.25
C ASP A 128 9.12 -6.15 -20.47
N ASP A 129 9.15 -6.50 -19.16
CA ASP A 129 10.31 -6.35 -18.27
C ASP A 129 11.01 -7.69 -17.92
N GLY A 130 10.69 -8.78 -18.62
CA GLY A 130 11.21 -10.13 -18.35
C GLY A 130 10.32 -10.96 -17.41
N THR A 131 9.20 -10.42 -16.93
CA THR A 131 8.25 -11.16 -16.08
C THR A 131 7.77 -12.45 -16.75
N TRP A 132 7.37 -12.37 -18.02
CA TRP A 132 6.84 -13.53 -18.76
C TRP A 132 7.88 -14.66 -18.89
N GLU A 133 9.07 -14.32 -19.32
CA GLU A 133 10.18 -15.26 -19.49
C GLU A 133 10.52 -15.96 -18.16
N LEU A 134 10.52 -15.21 -17.07
CA LEU A 134 10.73 -15.75 -15.72
C LEU A 134 9.59 -16.70 -15.32
N LEU A 135 8.32 -16.33 -15.54
CA LEU A 135 7.17 -17.18 -15.24
C LEU A 135 7.23 -18.51 -16.00
N GLN A 136 7.62 -18.50 -17.27
CA GLN A 136 7.75 -19.72 -18.08
C GLN A 136 8.84 -20.67 -17.53
N VAL A 137 9.96 -20.13 -17.03
CA VAL A 137 11.00 -20.96 -16.42
C VAL A 137 10.53 -21.51 -15.08
N LEU A 138 9.88 -20.70 -14.24
CA LEU A 138 9.28 -21.15 -12.98
C LEU A 138 8.22 -22.23 -13.18
N GLU A 139 7.44 -22.16 -14.28
CA GLU A 139 6.48 -23.20 -14.66
C GLU A 139 7.20 -24.51 -15.02
N LYS A 140 8.25 -24.45 -15.84
CA LYS A 140 9.08 -25.65 -16.18
C LYS A 140 9.72 -26.28 -14.93
N LEU A 141 10.09 -25.49 -13.95
CA LEU A 141 10.60 -25.94 -12.66
C LEU A 141 9.51 -26.43 -11.70
N GLY A 142 8.23 -26.35 -12.07
CA GLY A 142 7.10 -26.84 -11.27
C GLY A 142 6.68 -25.94 -10.10
N TYR A 143 7.02 -24.66 -10.14
CA TYR A 143 6.65 -23.71 -9.09
C TYR A 143 5.25 -23.15 -9.22
N LEU A 144 4.76 -23.01 -10.45
CA LEU A 144 3.50 -22.38 -10.79
C LEU A 144 2.99 -22.89 -12.14
N LYS A 145 1.81 -22.41 -12.54
CA LYS A 145 1.32 -22.47 -13.92
C LYS A 145 1.04 -21.05 -14.41
N CYS A 146 1.35 -20.76 -15.66
CA CYS A 146 1.14 -19.42 -16.21
C CYS A 146 0.53 -19.44 -17.61
N PHE A 147 -0.07 -18.32 -17.98
CA PHE A 147 -0.56 -18.08 -19.33
C PHE A 147 -0.56 -16.59 -19.66
N ARG A 148 -0.47 -16.28 -20.96
CA ARG A 148 -0.63 -14.90 -21.44
C ARG A 148 -2.08 -14.48 -21.37
N PHE A 149 -2.32 -13.29 -20.82
CA PHE A 149 -3.62 -12.63 -20.80
C PHE A 149 -3.50 -11.23 -21.43
N PRO A 150 -4.07 -11.00 -22.63
CA PRO A 150 -3.83 -9.78 -23.37
C PRO A 150 -4.44 -8.56 -22.70
N ASN A 151 -3.78 -7.42 -22.85
CA ASN A 151 -4.27 -6.13 -22.41
C ASN A 151 -5.24 -5.55 -23.46
N LEU A 152 -6.54 -5.67 -23.21
CA LEU A 152 -7.56 -5.16 -24.13
C LEU A 152 -7.77 -3.64 -23.90
N PRO A 153 -7.66 -2.82 -24.96
CA PRO A 153 -7.84 -1.38 -24.85
C PRO A 153 -9.20 -1.00 -24.23
N GLY A 154 -9.16 -0.11 -23.22
CA GLY A 154 -10.37 0.37 -22.56
C GLY A 154 -11.04 -0.60 -21.59
N GLN A 155 -10.49 -1.81 -21.40
CA GLN A 155 -11.02 -2.79 -20.45
C GLN A 155 -10.01 -3.08 -19.34
N PRO A 156 -10.37 -2.85 -18.06
CA PRO A 156 -9.53 -3.28 -16.95
C PRO A 156 -9.33 -4.81 -16.96
N PRO A 157 -8.09 -5.30 -16.99
CA PRO A 157 -7.83 -6.73 -17.24
C PRO A 157 -8.08 -7.63 -16.03
N GLN A 158 -8.19 -7.11 -14.82
CA GLN A 158 -8.12 -7.90 -13.59
C GLN A 158 -9.27 -8.88 -13.43
N LEU A 159 -10.52 -8.44 -13.60
CA LEU A 159 -11.68 -9.33 -13.41
C LEU A 159 -11.80 -10.40 -14.52
N PRO A 160 -11.60 -10.07 -15.79
CA PRO A 160 -11.54 -11.09 -16.84
C PRO A 160 -10.39 -12.09 -16.63
N ALA A 161 -9.20 -11.64 -16.18
CA ALA A 161 -8.09 -12.55 -15.89
C ALA A 161 -8.40 -13.51 -14.73
N TYR A 162 -9.04 -13.01 -13.66
CA TYR A 162 -9.48 -13.87 -12.56
C TYR A 162 -10.52 -14.90 -13.00
N ALA A 163 -11.46 -14.50 -13.87
CA ALA A 163 -12.43 -15.45 -14.44
C ALA A 163 -11.75 -16.52 -15.30
N GLU A 164 -10.76 -16.13 -16.10
CA GLU A 164 -9.96 -17.07 -16.91
C GLU A 164 -9.16 -18.05 -16.04
N VAL A 165 -8.56 -17.56 -14.94
CA VAL A 165 -7.89 -18.44 -13.94
C VAL A 165 -8.88 -19.47 -13.39
N MET A 166 -10.10 -19.06 -13.02
CA MET A 166 -11.12 -19.97 -12.52
C MET A 166 -11.56 -20.99 -13.57
N GLN A 167 -11.71 -20.57 -14.82
CA GLN A 167 -12.10 -21.48 -15.92
C GLN A 167 -11.03 -22.53 -16.20
N ARG A 168 -9.76 -22.15 -16.21
CA ARG A 168 -8.63 -23.05 -16.52
C ARG A 168 -8.26 -23.95 -15.35
N PHE A 169 -8.29 -23.42 -14.14
CA PHE A 169 -7.64 -24.06 -12.99
C PHE A 169 -8.54 -24.26 -11.77
N GLY A 170 -9.75 -23.72 -11.77
CA GLY A 170 -10.65 -23.82 -10.63
C GLY A 170 -11.00 -25.24 -10.19
N SER A 171 -10.98 -26.21 -11.13
CA SER A 171 -11.21 -27.63 -10.82
C SER A 171 -10.00 -28.35 -10.21
N GLN A 172 -8.83 -27.72 -10.15
CA GLN A 172 -7.60 -28.34 -9.63
C GLN A 172 -7.42 -28.14 -8.13
N VAL A 173 -8.17 -27.23 -7.53
CA VAL A 173 -8.12 -26.93 -6.09
C VAL A 173 -9.52 -26.74 -5.52
N ASP A 174 -9.69 -27.01 -4.22
CA ASP A 174 -10.96 -26.80 -3.53
C ASP A 174 -11.21 -25.32 -3.24
N TRP A 175 -10.13 -24.55 -3.05
CA TRP A 175 -10.17 -23.13 -2.71
C TRP A 175 -9.13 -22.35 -3.50
N MET A 176 -9.50 -21.16 -3.99
CA MET A 176 -8.62 -20.26 -4.75
C MET A 176 -8.55 -18.88 -4.09
N ALA A 177 -7.36 -18.48 -3.65
CA ALA A 177 -7.10 -17.11 -3.19
C ALA A 177 -6.82 -16.20 -4.39
N PHE A 178 -7.52 -15.06 -4.49
CA PHE A 178 -7.24 -14.05 -5.50
C PHE A 178 -6.54 -12.86 -4.87
N ILE A 179 -5.25 -12.71 -5.15
CA ILE A 179 -4.38 -11.66 -4.59
C ILE A 179 -3.52 -11.00 -5.66
N ASP A 180 -3.05 -9.79 -5.39
CA ASP A 180 -2.21 -9.03 -6.30
C ASP A 180 -0.70 -9.34 -6.10
N ALA A 181 0.14 -9.00 -7.08
CA ALA A 181 1.58 -9.24 -7.07
C ALA A 181 2.36 -8.49 -5.96
N ASP A 182 1.71 -7.59 -5.25
CA ASP A 182 2.26 -6.82 -4.14
C ASP A 182 1.55 -7.10 -2.81
N GLU A 183 0.81 -8.22 -2.75
CA GLU A 183 0.09 -8.69 -1.57
C GLU A 183 0.68 -10.02 -1.07
N PHE A 184 0.85 -10.14 0.24
CA PHE A 184 1.48 -11.27 0.91
C PHE A 184 0.60 -11.77 2.06
N ILE A 185 0.14 -13.02 1.97
CA ILE A 185 -0.66 -13.67 3.03
C ILE A 185 0.24 -13.93 4.23
N TRP A 186 -0.24 -13.55 5.41
CA TRP A 186 0.57 -13.55 6.62
C TRP A 186 -0.19 -14.10 7.84
N PRO A 187 0.29 -15.19 8.47
CA PRO A 187 -0.24 -15.66 9.77
C PRO A 187 0.12 -14.69 10.90
N THR A 188 -0.84 -14.44 11.78
CA THR A 188 -0.68 -13.56 12.95
C THR A 188 -0.93 -14.27 14.27
N ASN A 189 -1.34 -15.53 14.22
CA ASN A 189 -1.68 -16.37 15.35
C ASN A 189 -0.53 -17.30 15.83
N GLY A 190 0.71 -17.03 15.40
CA GLY A 190 1.87 -17.84 15.75
C GLY A 190 2.10 -19.08 14.86
N GLU A 191 1.17 -19.38 13.96
CA GLU A 191 1.36 -20.44 12.96
C GLU A 191 2.44 -20.05 11.94
N ARG A 192 3.12 -21.05 11.36
CA ARG A 192 4.14 -20.83 10.33
C ARG A 192 3.61 -20.84 8.91
N THR A 193 2.38 -21.36 8.72
CA THR A 193 1.72 -21.45 7.41
C THR A 193 0.27 -20.94 7.51
N ALA A 194 -0.32 -20.57 6.40
CA ALA A 194 -1.69 -20.08 6.34
C ALA A 194 -2.73 -21.22 6.26
N ILE A 195 -2.31 -22.40 5.80
CA ILE A 195 -3.23 -23.48 5.43
C ILE A 195 -4.05 -24.01 6.61
N PRO A 196 -3.48 -24.27 7.82
CA PRO A 196 -4.30 -24.74 8.93
C PRO A 196 -5.42 -23.77 9.29
N SER A 197 -5.11 -22.47 9.30
CA SER A 197 -6.09 -21.40 9.56
C SER A 197 -7.21 -21.34 8.54
N LEU A 198 -6.86 -21.41 7.26
CA LEU A 198 -7.84 -21.43 6.18
C LEU A 198 -8.68 -22.72 6.20
N ALA A 199 -8.04 -23.86 6.42
CA ALA A 199 -8.72 -25.16 6.44
C ALA A 199 -9.77 -25.27 7.58
N ALA A 200 -9.50 -24.66 8.72
CA ALA A 200 -10.43 -24.60 9.83
C ALA A 200 -11.75 -23.93 9.45
N VAL A 201 -11.68 -22.77 8.83
CA VAL A 201 -12.89 -22.05 8.36
C VAL A 201 -13.51 -22.76 7.15
N ALA A 202 -12.69 -23.30 6.26
CA ALA A 202 -13.11 -24.03 5.07
C ALA A 202 -13.84 -25.37 5.39
N ALA A 203 -13.61 -25.95 6.58
CA ALA A 203 -14.30 -27.16 7.04
C ALA A 203 -15.81 -26.94 7.22
N ARG A 204 -16.24 -25.72 7.37
CA ARG A 204 -17.65 -25.34 7.51
C ARG A 204 -18.35 -25.39 6.15
N PRO A 205 -19.36 -26.28 5.97
CA PRO A 205 -19.96 -26.54 4.67
C PRO A 205 -20.69 -25.34 4.06
N GLU A 206 -21.19 -24.43 4.90
CA GLU A 206 -21.89 -23.22 4.46
C GLU A 206 -20.95 -22.10 3.97
N VAL A 207 -19.64 -22.19 4.24
CA VAL A 207 -18.69 -21.15 3.87
C VAL A 207 -18.28 -21.26 2.41
N GLY A 208 -18.58 -20.21 1.63
CA GLY A 208 -18.20 -20.10 0.23
C GLY A 208 -16.99 -19.20 -0.01
N ALA A 209 -16.67 -18.32 0.95
CA ALA A 209 -15.53 -17.41 0.82
C ALA A 209 -14.95 -17.04 2.20
N ILE A 210 -13.62 -16.93 2.25
CA ILE A 210 -12.87 -16.46 3.42
C ILE A 210 -12.18 -15.15 2.99
N VAL A 211 -12.31 -14.08 3.80
CA VAL A 211 -11.70 -12.80 3.49
C VAL A 211 -10.50 -12.51 4.38
N LEU A 212 -9.50 -11.89 3.79
CA LEU A 212 -8.26 -11.46 4.43
C LEU A 212 -8.15 -9.95 4.30
N ASN A 213 -8.27 -9.21 5.41
CA ASN A 213 -8.15 -7.77 5.42
C ASN A 213 -6.72 -7.32 5.11
N TRP A 214 -6.60 -6.19 4.42
CA TRP A 214 -5.31 -5.55 4.20
C TRP A 214 -4.65 -5.09 5.49
N ALA A 215 -3.32 -5.21 5.49
CA ALA A 215 -2.43 -4.39 6.27
C ALA A 215 -1.64 -3.55 5.27
N LEU A 216 -2.00 -2.29 5.10
CA LEU A 216 -1.41 -1.41 4.10
C LEU A 216 -0.04 -0.94 4.56
N TYR A 217 1.00 -1.35 3.83
CA TYR A 217 2.40 -0.99 4.09
C TYR A 217 2.81 0.23 3.28
N GLY A 218 3.47 1.17 3.95
CA GLY A 218 4.07 2.33 3.32
C GLY A 218 5.50 2.06 2.84
N SER A 219 6.18 3.14 2.48
CA SER A 219 7.56 3.12 2.01
C SER A 219 8.60 2.82 3.09
N SER A 220 8.20 2.76 4.37
CA SER A 220 9.09 2.72 5.54
C SER A 220 10.15 3.83 5.54
N GLY A 221 9.88 4.94 4.83
CA GLY A 221 10.79 6.06 4.64
C GLY A 221 11.83 5.86 3.53
N HIS A 222 11.80 4.75 2.79
CA HIS A 222 12.70 4.52 1.66
C HIS A 222 12.36 5.41 0.48
N LEU A 223 13.25 6.32 0.15
CA LEU A 223 13.14 7.15 -1.05
C LEU A 223 13.67 6.44 -2.29
N ASN A 224 14.74 5.67 -2.12
CA ASN A 224 15.41 4.96 -3.22
C ASN A 224 15.21 3.46 -3.10
N HIS A 225 15.59 2.74 -4.16
CA HIS A 225 15.79 1.32 -4.08
C HIS A 225 16.76 0.98 -2.93
N ALA A 226 16.49 -0.11 -2.24
CA ALA A 226 17.36 -0.65 -1.22
C ALA A 226 17.55 -2.15 -1.46
N ALA A 227 18.67 -2.71 -1.03
CA ALA A 227 18.91 -4.13 -1.09
C ALA A 227 17.96 -4.90 -0.16
N GLY A 228 17.70 -6.16 -0.48
CA GLY A 228 16.84 -7.04 0.31
C GLY A 228 15.46 -7.28 -0.27
N LEU A 229 14.74 -8.19 0.35
CA LEU A 229 13.39 -8.58 -0.02
C LEU A 229 12.39 -7.47 0.31
N VAL A 230 11.23 -7.49 -0.33
CA VAL A 230 10.12 -6.53 -0.07
C VAL A 230 9.75 -6.55 1.40
N ILE A 231 9.58 -7.75 1.98
CA ILE A 231 9.21 -7.89 3.40
C ILE A 231 10.28 -7.41 4.37
N GLU A 232 11.56 -7.42 3.98
CA GLU A 232 12.67 -6.94 4.81
C GLU A 232 12.78 -5.41 4.78
N ARG A 233 12.52 -4.82 3.61
CA ARG A 233 12.67 -3.37 3.39
C ARG A 233 11.50 -2.56 3.95
N PHE A 234 10.29 -3.07 3.81
CA PHE A 234 9.08 -2.35 4.17
C PHE A 234 8.44 -2.97 5.40
N GLN A 235 8.80 -2.44 6.59
CA GLN A 235 8.39 -2.97 7.89
C GLN A 235 7.49 -2.02 8.68
N ARG A 236 6.90 -1.04 7.99
CA ARG A 236 5.97 -0.08 8.61
C ARG A 236 4.67 -0.03 7.83
N CYS A 237 3.57 -0.06 8.55
CA CYS A 237 2.23 -0.12 7.98
C CYS A 237 1.28 0.90 8.62
N ALA A 238 0.08 0.98 8.07
CA ALA A 238 -1.04 1.70 8.65
C ALA A 238 -1.48 1.08 9.99
N PRO A 239 -2.02 1.87 10.93
CA PRO A 239 -2.71 1.32 12.10
C PRO A 239 -3.89 0.43 11.67
N ARG A 240 -4.22 -0.61 12.47
CA ARG A 240 -5.31 -1.56 12.15
C ARG A 240 -6.62 -0.86 11.75
N ARG A 241 -7.00 0.20 12.47
CA ARG A 241 -8.24 0.96 12.23
C ARG A 241 -8.18 1.96 11.08
N GLN A 242 -7.10 1.95 10.27
CA GLN A 242 -7.03 2.78 9.06
C GLN A 242 -8.12 2.34 8.07
N PRO A 243 -8.94 3.26 7.53
CA PRO A 243 -10.05 2.90 6.64
C PRO A 243 -9.64 2.09 5.40
N SER A 244 -8.42 2.31 4.88
CA SER A 244 -7.90 1.52 3.75
C SER A 244 -7.73 0.04 4.07
N ASN A 245 -7.56 -0.34 5.34
CA ASN A 245 -7.43 -1.72 5.78
C ASN A 245 -8.78 -2.48 5.83
N GLU A 246 -9.91 -1.78 5.68
CA GLU A 246 -11.23 -2.41 5.52
C GLU A 246 -11.33 -3.18 4.19
N HIS A 247 -10.48 -2.86 3.21
CA HIS A 247 -10.36 -3.69 2.00
C HIS A 247 -9.87 -5.09 2.37
N PHE A 248 -10.34 -6.05 1.61
CA PHE A 248 -9.93 -7.44 1.75
C PHE A 248 -9.73 -8.10 0.39
N LYS A 249 -9.05 -9.23 0.37
CA LYS A 249 -9.05 -10.17 -0.75
C LYS A 249 -9.71 -11.47 -0.30
N THR A 250 -10.17 -12.23 -1.28
CA THR A 250 -11.01 -13.41 -1.03
C THR A 250 -10.27 -14.69 -1.36
N VAL A 251 -10.36 -15.66 -0.44
CA VAL A 251 -10.10 -17.07 -0.68
C VAL A 251 -11.45 -17.72 -0.96
N LEU A 252 -11.70 -18.07 -2.21
CA LEU A 252 -12.98 -18.54 -2.74
C LEU A 252 -13.03 -20.07 -2.74
N ARG A 253 -14.09 -20.68 -2.19
CA ARG A 253 -14.41 -22.08 -2.47
C ARG A 253 -14.77 -22.21 -3.95
N THR A 254 -14.03 -23.01 -4.71
CA THR A 254 -14.18 -23.07 -6.17
C THR A 254 -15.58 -23.53 -6.58
N ALA A 255 -16.19 -24.45 -5.83
CA ALA A 255 -17.56 -24.90 -6.03
C ALA A 255 -18.63 -23.82 -5.72
N ALA A 256 -18.27 -22.72 -5.04
CA ALA A 256 -19.18 -21.63 -4.74
C ALA A 256 -19.13 -20.50 -5.79
N TRP A 257 -18.26 -20.63 -6.80
CA TRP A 257 -18.09 -19.59 -7.81
C TRP A 257 -19.32 -19.42 -8.71
N GLY A 258 -19.90 -18.24 -8.69
CA GLY A 258 -21.10 -17.88 -9.48
C GLY A 258 -20.79 -17.37 -10.89
N GLY A 259 -19.65 -17.75 -11.49
CA GLY A 259 -19.28 -17.47 -12.89
C GLY A 259 -18.69 -16.08 -13.14
N ALA A 260 -18.59 -15.20 -12.13
CA ALA A 260 -18.10 -13.84 -12.30
C ALA A 260 -17.51 -13.27 -11.00
N PHE A 261 -16.81 -12.14 -11.11
CA PHE A 261 -16.39 -11.30 -10.00
C PHE A 261 -17.19 -9.98 -10.00
N LYS A 262 -17.62 -9.53 -8.82
CA LYS A 262 -18.29 -8.23 -8.66
C LYS A 262 -17.29 -7.07 -8.70
N ASN A 263 -16.11 -7.30 -8.11
CA ASN A 263 -14.95 -6.41 -8.12
C ASN A 263 -13.70 -7.24 -7.76
N PRO A 264 -12.47 -6.68 -7.73
CA PRO A 264 -11.25 -7.41 -7.41
C PRO A 264 -11.19 -8.03 -6.01
N HIS A 265 -12.13 -7.68 -5.14
CA HIS A 265 -12.18 -8.09 -3.75
C HIS A 265 -13.24 -9.15 -3.47
N LEU A 266 -14.32 -9.18 -4.26
CA LEU A 266 -15.47 -10.03 -3.97
C LEU A 266 -15.96 -10.79 -5.22
N PRO A 267 -15.90 -12.13 -5.23
CA PRO A 267 -16.53 -12.95 -6.27
C PRO A 267 -18.06 -12.89 -6.17
N ARG A 268 -18.72 -13.25 -7.24
CA ARG A 268 -20.17 -13.52 -7.21
C ARG A 268 -20.39 -14.90 -6.58
N LEU A 269 -21.16 -14.93 -5.49
CA LEU A 269 -21.58 -16.14 -4.80
C LEU A 269 -23.12 -16.23 -4.81
N ASP A 270 -23.65 -17.45 -4.77
CA ASP A 270 -25.08 -17.67 -4.52
C ASP A 270 -25.43 -17.31 -3.05
N ALA A 271 -26.69 -16.97 -2.81
CA ALA A 271 -27.16 -16.53 -1.48
C ALA A 271 -27.01 -17.57 -0.35
N ARG A 272 -26.84 -18.83 -0.71
CA ARG A 272 -26.62 -19.94 0.26
C ARG A 272 -25.24 -19.91 0.90
N TRP A 273 -24.26 -19.21 0.29
CA TRP A 273 -22.88 -19.21 0.75
C TRP A 273 -22.58 -18.04 1.67
N TRP A 274 -21.94 -18.35 2.78
CA TRP A 274 -21.48 -17.36 3.74
C TRP A 274 -20.09 -16.87 3.40
N VAL A 275 -19.84 -15.60 3.72
CA VAL A 275 -18.54 -14.96 3.64
C VAL A 275 -18.04 -14.72 5.06
N MET A 276 -16.88 -15.28 5.38
CA MET A 276 -16.33 -15.28 6.73
C MET A 276 -14.94 -14.64 6.75
N HIS A 277 -14.57 -14.05 7.87
CA HIS A 277 -13.17 -13.73 8.15
C HIS A 277 -12.36 -14.99 8.46
N ALA A 278 -11.03 -14.89 8.39
CA ALA A 278 -10.13 -16.01 8.71
C ALA A 278 -10.20 -16.49 10.16
N ASN A 279 -10.78 -15.70 11.07
CA ASN A 279 -11.09 -16.12 12.45
C ASN A 279 -12.48 -16.76 12.59
N GLY A 280 -13.18 -17.03 11.49
CA GLY A 280 -14.51 -17.63 11.49
C GLY A 280 -15.67 -16.69 11.84
N ALA A 281 -15.40 -15.40 12.07
CA ALA A 281 -16.46 -14.41 12.24
C ALA A 281 -17.13 -14.09 10.90
N PRO A 282 -18.46 -13.85 10.85
CA PRO A 282 -19.14 -13.44 9.63
C PRO A 282 -18.69 -12.05 9.19
N VAL A 283 -18.54 -11.87 7.89
CA VAL A 283 -18.23 -10.54 7.33
C VAL A 283 -19.47 -9.67 7.38
N LEU A 284 -19.43 -8.62 8.18
CA LEU A 284 -20.47 -7.59 8.17
C LEU A 284 -20.18 -6.62 7.02
N PRO A 285 -21.09 -6.50 6.02
CA PRO A 285 -20.88 -5.57 4.92
C PRO A 285 -20.81 -4.13 5.44
N ASN A 286 -19.88 -3.34 4.95
CA ASN A 286 -19.89 -1.92 5.20
C ASN A 286 -20.96 -1.27 4.31
N ALA A 287 -22.19 -1.15 4.83
CA ALA A 287 -23.35 -0.64 4.10
C ALA A 287 -23.15 0.81 3.55
N ARG A 288 -22.20 1.56 4.09
CA ARG A 288 -21.94 2.96 3.70
C ARG A 288 -20.85 3.11 2.63
N LYS A 289 -19.96 2.12 2.48
CA LYS A 289 -18.74 2.25 1.66
C LYS A 289 -18.70 1.34 0.42
N GLY A 290 -19.61 0.40 0.30
CA GLY A 290 -19.72 -0.45 -0.90
C GLY A 290 -19.10 -1.84 -0.77
N LEU A 291 -19.06 -2.56 -1.90
CA LEU A 291 -18.62 -3.96 -1.98
C LEU A 291 -17.08 -4.09 -1.91
N GLY A 292 -16.61 -5.09 -1.20
CA GLY A 292 -15.16 -5.36 -1.06
C GLY A 292 -14.53 -4.69 0.16
N LEU A 293 -15.35 -4.13 1.05
CA LEU A 293 -14.97 -3.53 2.32
C LEU A 293 -15.72 -4.22 3.45
N SER A 294 -15.01 -4.61 4.50
CA SER A 294 -15.60 -5.12 5.73
C SER A 294 -15.95 -3.97 6.67
N GLY A 295 -16.96 -4.18 7.53
CA GLY A 295 -17.28 -3.22 8.60
C GLY A 295 -16.25 -3.17 9.71
N GLU A 296 -15.42 -4.21 9.80
CA GLU A 296 -14.37 -4.37 10.79
C GLU A 296 -13.11 -4.97 10.16
N VAL A 297 -11.93 -4.55 10.65
CA VAL A 297 -10.64 -5.08 10.23
C VAL A 297 -10.22 -6.21 11.18
N ILE A 298 -10.12 -7.42 10.67
CA ILE A 298 -9.74 -8.61 11.43
C ILE A 298 -8.35 -9.06 10.99
N TRP A 299 -7.39 -9.06 11.95
CA TRP A 299 -6.01 -9.52 11.78
C TRP A 299 -5.60 -10.61 12.77
N ASP A 300 -6.56 -11.18 13.48
CA ASP A 300 -6.26 -12.03 14.65
C ASP A 300 -5.65 -13.38 14.26
N VAL A 301 -5.89 -13.86 13.06
CA VAL A 301 -5.44 -15.17 12.57
C VAL A 301 -4.58 -15.05 11.31
N LEU A 302 -5.11 -14.36 10.30
CA LEU A 302 -4.43 -14.07 9.04
C LEU A 302 -4.68 -12.62 8.66
N ARG A 303 -3.73 -12.02 7.99
CA ARG A 303 -3.88 -10.73 7.31
C ARG A 303 -3.22 -10.76 5.95
N LEU A 304 -3.51 -9.79 5.12
CA LEU A 304 -2.91 -9.61 3.81
C LEU A 304 -2.05 -8.35 3.81
N ASN A 305 -0.73 -8.52 3.88
CA ASN A 305 0.20 -7.40 3.81
C ASN A 305 0.24 -6.86 2.38
N HIS A 306 -0.16 -5.61 2.19
CA HIS A 306 -0.23 -4.96 0.87
C HIS A 306 0.85 -3.88 0.75
N TYR A 307 1.86 -4.14 -0.06
CA TYR A 307 3.00 -3.25 -0.33
C TYR A 307 2.68 -2.33 -1.52
N ALA A 308 1.65 -1.49 -1.34
CA ALA A 308 1.02 -0.70 -2.40
C ALA A 308 1.97 0.29 -3.08
N VAL A 309 2.91 0.87 -2.35
CA VAL A 309 3.79 1.94 -2.87
C VAL A 309 5.25 1.51 -3.00
N LYS A 310 5.76 0.65 -2.11
CA LYS A 310 7.19 0.33 -1.99
C LYS A 310 8.02 1.61 -1.75
N SER A 311 9.27 1.70 -2.23
CA SER A 311 10.03 2.95 -2.16
C SER A 311 9.47 4.00 -3.12
N ARG A 312 9.79 5.27 -2.87
CA ARG A 312 9.39 6.35 -3.78
C ARG A 312 9.88 6.13 -5.20
N GLN A 313 11.11 5.68 -5.35
CA GLN A 313 11.71 5.42 -6.65
C GLN A 313 11.02 4.24 -7.36
N GLU A 314 10.72 3.14 -6.66
CA GLU A 314 9.99 1.99 -7.23
C GLU A 314 8.57 2.41 -7.67
N PHE A 315 7.94 3.29 -6.92
CA PHE A 315 6.64 3.83 -7.30
C PHE A 315 6.73 4.64 -8.60
N ASP A 316 7.65 5.60 -8.67
CA ASP A 316 7.78 6.50 -9.82
C ASP A 316 8.23 5.78 -11.10
N GLU A 317 9.15 4.80 -10.98
CA GLU A 317 9.74 4.10 -12.12
C GLU A 317 8.90 2.93 -12.62
N ARG A 318 8.17 2.24 -11.72
CA ARG A 318 7.46 1.00 -12.06
C ARG A 318 5.95 1.09 -11.90
N LYS A 319 5.45 1.53 -10.74
CA LYS A 319 4.01 1.49 -10.47
C LYS A 319 3.23 2.61 -11.16
N ARG A 320 3.76 3.81 -11.18
CA ARG A 320 3.12 4.97 -11.82
C ARG A 320 2.96 4.83 -13.35
N PRO A 321 4.00 4.42 -14.12
CA PRO A 321 3.87 4.24 -15.56
C PRO A 321 2.92 3.11 -15.96
N ARG A 322 2.89 2.03 -15.18
CA ARG A 322 2.11 0.83 -15.45
C ARG A 322 0.60 1.04 -15.32
N GLY A 323 0.16 1.99 -14.50
CA GLY A 323 -1.26 2.20 -14.20
C GLY A 323 -1.84 1.15 -13.24
N ARG A 324 -3.16 1.00 -13.22
CA ARG A 324 -3.92 0.11 -12.31
C ARG A 324 -4.61 -0.99 -13.12
N ALA A 325 -4.56 -2.23 -12.61
CA ALA A 325 -5.19 -3.37 -13.29
C ALA A 325 -6.73 -3.36 -13.22
N ALA A 326 -7.30 -2.74 -12.18
CA ALA A 326 -8.74 -2.63 -11.97
C ALA A 326 -9.36 -1.35 -12.53
N HIS A 327 -8.53 -0.40 -13.00
CA HIS A 327 -8.97 0.92 -13.46
C HIS A 327 -8.14 1.37 -14.67
N THR A 328 -8.68 2.29 -15.45
CA THR A 328 -7.98 2.85 -16.62
C THR A 328 -7.09 4.05 -16.27
N ASP A 329 -7.19 4.58 -15.05
CA ASP A 329 -6.43 5.72 -14.57
C ASP A 329 -5.00 5.35 -14.15
N ARG A 330 -4.10 6.35 -14.19
CA ARG A 330 -2.72 6.21 -13.71
C ARG A 330 -2.65 6.45 -12.21
N ARG A 331 -1.64 5.84 -11.55
CA ARG A 331 -1.32 6.16 -10.16
C ARG A 331 -0.70 7.55 -10.07
N THR A 332 -1.34 8.44 -9.29
CA THR A 332 -0.94 9.85 -9.12
C THR A 332 -0.07 10.05 -7.88
N GLU A 333 0.31 11.29 -7.61
CA GLU A 333 0.97 11.69 -6.36
C GLU A 333 0.06 11.48 -5.16
N GLU A 334 -1.22 11.78 -5.31
CA GLU A 334 -2.25 11.59 -4.29
C GLU A 334 -2.40 10.11 -3.94
N TYR A 335 -2.27 9.22 -4.94
CA TYR A 335 -2.23 7.78 -4.68
C TYR A 335 -1.05 7.40 -3.79
N PHE A 336 0.17 7.88 -4.10
CA PHE A 336 1.35 7.61 -3.27
C PHE A 336 1.13 8.10 -1.85
N THR A 337 0.77 9.38 -1.68
CA THR A 337 0.57 10.02 -0.37
C THR A 337 -0.55 9.34 0.44
N GLY A 338 -1.63 8.97 -0.24
CA GLY A 338 -2.78 8.29 0.39
C GLY A 338 -2.51 6.83 0.80
N HIS A 339 -1.43 6.21 0.29
CA HIS A 339 -1.06 4.82 0.60
C HIS A 339 0.28 4.69 1.34
N ASP A 340 1.05 5.76 1.51
CA ASP A 340 2.34 5.74 2.20
C ASP A 340 2.16 5.82 3.73
N HIS A 341 1.61 4.78 4.31
CA HIS A 341 1.35 4.70 5.74
C HIS A 341 2.50 4.00 6.48
N ASN A 342 3.14 4.72 7.41
CA ASN A 342 4.34 4.29 8.12
C ASN A 342 4.22 4.40 9.66
N GLN A 343 2.99 4.47 10.19
CA GLN A 343 2.76 4.80 11.60
C GLN A 343 3.07 3.64 12.54
N THR A 344 2.81 2.41 12.13
CA THR A 344 2.95 1.21 12.96
C THR A 344 4.15 0.39 12.53
N SER A 345 5.01 0.00 13.47
CA SER A 345 6.08 -0.97 13.23
C SER A 345 5.48 -2.38 13.12
N SER A 346 5.87 -3.10 12.10
CA SER A 346 5.44 -4.48 11.84
C SER A 346 6.59 -5.28 11.22
N PRO A 347 7.61 -5.59 12.04
CA PRO A 347 8.79 -6.31 11.56
C PRO A 347 8.45 -7.74 11.15
N VAL A 348 9.17 -8.26 10.16
CA VAL A 348 9.08 -9.65 9.76
C VAL A 348 9.67 -10.53 10.87
N PRO A 349 8.97 -11.62 11.29
CA PRO A 349 9.54 -12.58 12.23
C PRO A 349 10.82 -13.22 11.66
N GLU A 350 11.83 -13.40 12.50
CA GLU A 350 13.13 -13.90 12.06
C GLU A 350 13.06 -15.27 11.36
N TRP A 351 12.21 -16.17 11.85
CA TRP A 351 12.02 -17.49 11.24
C TRP A 351 11.53 -17.36 9.78
N LEU A 352 10.63 -16.42 9.49
CA LEU A 352 10.10 -16.21 8.14
C LEU A 352 11.13 -15.53 7.26
N ARG A 353 11.82 -14.52 7.80
CA ARG A 353 12.89 -13.83 7.09
C ARG A 353 13.96 -14.82 6.62
N SER A 354 14.50 -15.60 7.54
CA SER A 354 15.55 -16.59 7.24
C SER A 354 15.09 -17.66 6.26
N SER A 355 13.86 -18.18 6.44
CA SER A 355 13.29 -19.19 5.53
C SER A 355 13.06 -18.63 4.14
N LEU A 356 12.56 -17.39 4.03
CA LEU A 356 12.27 -16.79 2.73
C LEU A 356 13.57 -16.44 1.98
N VAL A 357 14.57 -15.89 2.66
CA VAL A 357 15.89 -15.63 2.05
C VAL A 357 16.50 -16.91 1.49
N ALA A 358 16.45 -18.00 2.26
CA ALA A 358 16.96 -19.30 1.83
C ALA A 358 16.19 -19.87 0.64
N GLU A 359 14.85 -19.80 0.68
CA GLU A 359 13.99 -20.32 -0.40
C GLU A 359 14.17 -19.51 -1.70
N VAL A 360 14.25 -18.19 -1.60
CA VAL A 360 14.51 -17.33 -2.76
C VAL A 360 15.89 -17.65 -3.36
N ALA A 361 16.93 -17.78 -2.54
CA ALA A 361 18.27 -18.13 -3.01
C ALA A 361 18.30 -19.52 -3.71
N ARG A 362 17.55 -20.49 -3.17
CA ARG A 362 17.39 -21.81 -3.79
C ARG A 362 16.72 -21.72 -5.16
N MET A 363 15.61 -21.00 -5.25
CA MET A 363 14.89 -20.78 -6.52
C MET A 363 15.75 -20.05 -7.56
N GLU A 364 16.52 -19.05 -7.14
CA GLU A 364 17.44 -18.33 -8.05
C GLU A 364 18.58 -19.22 -8.56
N ALA A 365 19.11 -20.12 -7.72
CA ALA A 365 20.10 -21.10 -8.15
C ALA A 365 19.52 -22.09 -9.19
N GLU A 366 18.27 -22.52 -9.02
CA GLU A 366 17.59 -23.36 -9.99
C GLU A 366 17.29 -22.62 -11.31
N LEU A 367 16.91 -21.33 -11.24
CA LEU A 367 16.74 -20.48 -12.42
C LEU A 367 18.06 -20.36 -13.21
N LEU A 368 19.16 -20.09 -12.52
CA LEU A 368 20.50 -20.05 -13.14
C LEU A 368 20.86 -21.38 -13.78
N SER A 369 20.59 -22.50 -13.11
CA SER A 369 20.85 -23.85 -13.64
C SER A 369 19.99 -24.16 -14.86
N ALA A 370 18.80 -23.57 -14.96
CA ALA A 370 17.91 -23.65 -16.13
C ALA A 370 18.31 -22.66 -17.25
N GLY A 371 19.40 -21.93 -17.11
CA GLY A 371 19.90 -20.95 -18.08
C GLY A 371 19.18 -19.59 -18.05
N HIS A 372 18.43 -19.30 -16.98
CA HIS A 372 17.75 -18.03 -16.80
C HIS A 372 18.42 -17.20 -15.72
N VAL A 373 18.93 -16.03 -16.10
CA VAL A 373 19.50 -15.07 -15.14
C VAL A 373 18.34 -14.40 -14.39
N PRO A 374 18.25 -14.58 -13.06
CA PRO A 374 17.22 -13.91 -12.28
C PRO A 374 17.27 -12.38 -12.49
N PRO A 375 16.13 -11.71 -12.57
CA PRO A 375 16.10 -10.25 -12.64
C PRO A 375 16.83 -9.64 -11.46
N GLU A 376 17.66 -8.64 -11.74
CA GLU A 376 18.32 -7.88 -10.67
C GLU A 376 17.27 -7.28 -9.75
N ARG A 377 17.31 -7.66 -8.47
CA ARG A 377 16.57 -6.95 -7.46
C ARG A 377 17.13 -5.53 -7.33
N PRO A 378 16.27 -4.55 -7.05
CA PRO A 378 16.74 -3.22 -6.76
C PRO A 378 17.80 -3.30 -5.64
N THR A 379 19.05 -3.12 -5.99
CA THR A 379 20.14 -3.05 -5.01
C THR A 379 20.29 -1.62 -4.54
N ALA A 380 20.83 -1.45 -3.31
CA ALA A 380 21.34 -0.16 -2.85
C ALA A 380 22.66 0.19 -3.56
N ALA A 381 22.70 0.03 -4.87
CA ALA A 381 23.75 0.69 -5.62
C ALA A 381 23.67 2.17 -5.28
N PRO A 382 24.78 2.86 -5.05
CA PRO A 382 24.76 4.31 -5.09
C PRO A 382 24.09 4.63 -6.41
N VAL A 383 22.88 5.19 -6.34
CA VAL A 383 22.15 5.58 -7.54
C VAL A 383 23.04 6.62 -8.23
N LEU A 384 23.85 6.15 -9.15
CA LEU A 384 24.26 6.98 -10.27
C LEU A 384 22.96 7.25 -11.02
N ARG A 385 22.10 8.10 -10.45
CA ARG A 385 20.99 8.68 -11.19
C ARG A 385 21.67 9.26 -12.42
N ARG A 386 21.25 8.78 -13.58
CA ARG A 386 21.61 9.50 -14.81
C ARG A 386 21.32 10.96 -14.51
N PRO A 387 22.33 11.82 -14.52
CA PRO A 387 22.12 13.22 -14.24
C PRO A 387 20.95 13.66 -15.13
N PHE A 388 19.91 14.25 -14.56
CA PHE A 388 18.83 14.74 -15.39
C PHE A 388 19.43 15.84 -16.28
N LYS A 389 19.08 15.84 -17.56
CA LYS A 389 19.54 16.89 -18.45
C LYS A 389 18.90 18.21 -18.03
N GLY A 390 19.72 19.22 -17.78
CA GLY A 390 19.26 20.57 -17.45
C GLY A 390 19.16 20.88 -15.97
N VAL A 391 18.40 21.90 -15.62
CA VAL A 391 18.15 22.38 -14.27
C VAL A 391 16.71 22.03 -13.87
N ARG A 392 16.53 21.65 -12.61
CA ARG A 392 15.21 21.57 -11.97
C ARG A 392 15.12 22.64 -10.91
N GLY A 393 14.01 23.35 -10.89
CA GLY A 393 13.80 24.40 -9.91
C GLY A 393 12.37 24.90 -9.92
N ARG A 394 12.09 25.79 -9.01
CA ARG A 394 10.81 26.48 -8.95
C ARG A 394 10.96 27.78 -8.18
N LEU A 395 10.23 28.79 -8.62
CA LEU A 395 9.99 30.02 -7.87
C LEU A 395 8.76 29.77 -6.98
N ASP A 396 8.96 29.82 -5.67
CA ASP A 396 7.92 29.51 -4.68
C ASP A 396 7.16 30.77 -4.28
N GLU A 397 7.85 31.92 -4.18
CA GLU A 397 7.29 33.20 -3.74
C GLU A 397 7.98 34.38 -4.44
N VAL A 398 7.17 35.39 -4.75
CA VAL A 398 7.61 36.71 -5.24
C VAL A 398 6.95 37.76 -4.37
N ARG A 399 7.74 38.67 -3.78
CA ARG A 399 7.20 39.78 -3.00
C ARG A 399 8.03 41.06 -3.17
N LEU A 400 7.43 42.19 -2.87
CA LEU A 400 8.12 43.44 -2.70
C LEU A 400 8.34 43.69 -1.20
N ASP A 401 9.57 44.01 -0.84
CA ASP A 401 9.97 44.24 0.54
C ASP A 401 10.98 45.38 0.54
N GLU A 402 10.65 46.48 1.24
CA GLU A 402 11.51 47.68 1.37
C GLU A 402 12.12 48.19 0.06
N GLY A 403 11.34 48.23 -1.02
CA GLY A 403 11.80 48.66 -2.34
C GLY A 403 12.70 47.66 -3.07
N GLN A 404 12.73 46.44 -2.62
CA GLN A 404 13.41 45.32 -3.25
C GLN A 404 12.42 44.28 -3.78
N LEU A 405 12.68 43.72 -4.94
CA LEU A 405 12.00 42.51 -5.42
C LEU A 405 12.67 41.29 -4.77
N VAL A 406 11.93 40.54 -3.98
CA VAL A 406 12.40 39.35 -3.28
C VAL A 406 11.85 38.10 -3.99
N LEU A 407 12.76 37.26 -4.46
CA LEU A 407 12.48 36.01 -5.14
C LEU A 407 12.91 34.86 -4.23
N ILE A 408 11.98 33.97 -3.87
CA ILE A 408 12.24 32.82 -3.02
C ILE A 408 11.89 31.55 -3.77
N GLY A 409 12.80 30.59 -3.79
CA GLY A 409 12.59 29.33 -4.46
C GLY A 409 13.73 28.33 -4.27
N TRP A 410 13.88 27.45 -5.21
CA TRP A 410 14.96 26.47 -5.23
C TRP A 410 15.34 26.12 -6.67
N ALA A 411 16.60 25.73 -6.87
CA ALA A 411 17.08 25.22 -8.14
C ALA A 411 18.22 24.22 -7.93
N LEU A 412 18.28 23.21 -8.78
CA LEU A 412 19.26 22.14 -8.76
C LEU A 412 19.72 21.85 -10.19
N ASP A 413 21.02 21.71 -10.40
CA ASP A 413 21.58 21.19 -11.64
C ASP A 413 21.38 19.68 -11.77
N GLY A 414 21.80 19.09 -12.88
CA GLY A 414 21.69 17.66 -13.15
C GLY A 414 22.43 16.76 -12.16
N THR A 415 23.34 17.29 -11.36
CA THR A 415 24.08 16.57 -10.31
C THR A 415 23.43 16.68 -8.92
N GLY A 416 22.40 17.51 -8.78
CA GLY A 416 21.77 17.84 -7.51
C GLY A 416 22.43 18.98 -6.75
N ALA A 417 23.38 19.69 -7.37
CA ALA A 417 23.97 20.91 -6.82
C ALA A 417 23.12 22.13 -7.16
N PRO A 418 23.06 23.14 -6.29
CA PRO A 418 22.42 24.40 -6.60
C PRO A 418 23.24 25.18 -7.65
N PRO A 419 22.59 25.94 -8.56
CA PRO A 419 23.31 26.76 -9.55
C PRO A 419 24.11 27.86 -8.86
N GLU A 420 25.21 28.24 -9.50
CA GLU A 420 26.05 29.35 -9.01
C GLU A 420 25.43 30.71 -9.28
N ARG A 421 24.72 30.85 -10.40
CA ARG A 421 24.08 32.10 -10.83
C ARG A 421 22.62 31.89 -11.18
N LEU A 422 21.83 32.92 -10.93
CA LEU A 422 20.43 33.03 -11.34
C LEU A 422 20.27 34.26 -12.25
N ALA A 423 19.32 34.19 -13.18
CA ALA A 423 18.90 35.31 -13.98
C ALA A 423 17.39 35.49 -13.90
N VAL A 424 16.92 36.71 -13.79
CA VAL A 424 15.52 37.08 -13.90
C VAL A 424 15.29 37.98 -15.08
N GLU A 425 14.26 37.69 -15.84
CA GLU A 425 13.77 38.56 -16.93
C GLU A 425 12.43 39.17 -16.53
N LEU A 426 12.27 40.45 -16.74
CA LEU A 426 11.10 41.29 -16.46
C LEU A 426 10.84 42.16 -17.71
N GLY A 427 10.12 41.64 -18.68
CA GLY A 427 10.03 42.25 -20.01
C GLY A 427 11.42 42.30 -20.67
N ASP A 428 11.90 43.50 -20.98
CA ASP A 428 13.21 43.74 -21.63
C ASP A 428 14.37 43.79 -20.64
N LEU A 429 14.08 43.82 -19.34
CA LEU A 429 15.11 43.87 -18.29
C LEU A 429 15.55 42.48 -17.90
N ARG A 430 16.86 42.24 -18.03
CA ARG A 430 17.50 41.03 -17.51
C ARG A 430 18.48 41.39 -16.41
N VAL A 431 18.35 40.75 -15.26
CA VAL A 431 19.26 40.87 -14.12
C VAL A 431 19.87 39.51 -13.81
N GLU A 432 21.18 39.45 -13.64
CA GLU A 432 21.91 38.24 -13.32
C GLU A 432 22.71 38.45 -12.04
N SER A 433 22.76 37.42 -11.16
CA SER A 433 23.55 37.47 -9.95
C SER A 433 23.99 36.08 -9.51
N GLY A 434 25.23 35.99 -9.00
CA GLY A 434 25.73 34.87 -8.20
C GLY A 434 25.63 35.15 -6.68
N SER A 435 25.11 36.33 -6.28
CA SER A 435 25.01 36.75 -4.90
C SER A 435 23.55 36.72 -4.46
N PHE A 436 23.15 35.63 -3.78
CA PHE A 436 21.85 35.45 -3.15
C PHE A 436 22.02 34.59 -1.89
N ARG A 437 21.11 34.78 -0.92
CA ARG A 437 21.13 33.99 0.31
C ARG A 437 20.66 32.57 0.02
N ARG A 438 21.44 31.58 0.46
CA ARG A 438 21.04 30.18 0.43
C ARG A 438 20.35 29.79 1.74
N HIS A 439 19.40 28.85 1.65
CA HIS A 439 18.76 28.30 2.82
C HIS A 439 18.47 26.79 2.65
N ALA A 440 18.32 26.13 3.80
CA ALA A 440 18.06 24.71 3.84
C ALA A 440 16.65 24.37 3.35
N ARG A 441 16.55 23.32 2.53
CA ARG A 441 15.31 22.79 1.99
C ARG A 441 15.19 21.28 2.31
N PRO A 442 14.88 20.93 3.57
CA PRO A 442 14.74 19.55 4.00
C PRO A 442 13.59 18.82 3.28
N ASP A 443 12.57 19.55 2.82
CA ASP A 443 11.50 19.04 1.98
C ASP A 443 12.02 18.52 0.63
N LEU A 444 12.99 19.23 0.04
CA LEU A 444 13.60 18.83 -1.23
C LEU A 444 14.61 17.69 -1.04
N LYS A 445 15.30 17.64 0.10
CA LYS A 445 16.20 16.53 0.42
C LYS A 445 15.46 15.19 0.43
N ARG A 446 14.21 15.18 0.86
CA ARG A 446 13.32 14.01 0.78
C ARG A 446 12.95 13.64 -0.66
N ARG A 447 12.76 14.64 -1.52
CA ARG A 447 12.40 14.44 -2.93
C ARG A 447 13.59 14.21 -3.85
N TYR A 448 14.72 14.82 -3.54
CA TYR A 448 15.98 14.74 -4.27
C TYR A 448 17.12 14.43 -3.29
N PRO A 449 17.31 13.15 -2.89
CA PRO A 449 18.29 12.78 -1.87
C PRO A 449 19.72 13.20 -2.18
N MET A 450 20.05 13.36 -3.46
CA MET A 450 21.37 13.84 -3.92
C MET A 450 21.55 15.34 -3.75
N CYS A 451 20.48 16.12 -3.56
CA CYS A 451 20.63 17.56 -3.48
C CYS A 451 21.39 17.98 -2.22
N VAL A 452 22.16 19.02 -2.35
CA VAL A 452 22.71 19.72 -1.20
C VAL A 452 21.55 20.27 -0.36
N LEU A 453 21.64 20.20 0.96
CA LEU A 453 20.56 20.65 1.84
C LEU A 453 20.21 22.12 1.58
N GLU A 454 21.21 22.95 1.35
CA GLU A 454 21.11 24.38 1.09
C GLU A 454 20.88 24.71 -0.40
N CYS A 455 19.86 24.11 -0.99
CA CYS A 455 19.49 24.33 -2.39
C CYS A 455 18.35 25.35 -2.58
N GLY A 456 17.83 25.92 -1.51
CA GLY A 456 16.93 27.07 -1.55
C GLY A 456 17.70 28.36 -1.77
N TYR A 457 17.05 29.33 -2.37
CA TYR A 457 17.57 30.68 -2.56
C TYR A 457 16.54 31.74 -2.11
N GLU A 458 17.05 32.86 -1.58
CA GLU A 458 16.36 34.11 -1.43
C GLU A 458 17.20 35.18 -2.13
N TRP A 459 16.69 35.73 -3.22
CA TRP A 459 17.38 36.72 -3.99
C TRP A 459 16.64 38.05 -3.87
N ARG A 460 17.35 39.09 -3.40
CA ARG A 460 16.84 40.46 -3.23
C ARG A 460 17.43 41.35 -4.32
N ILE A 461 16.57 41.90 -5.14
CA ILE A 461 16.95 42.77 -6.27
C ILE A 461 16.48 44.19 -5.97
N PRO A 462 17.40 45.17 -5.79
CA PRO A 462 17.03 46.57 -5.59
C PRO A 462 16.27 47.11 -6.79
N MET A 463 15.16 47.79 -6.57
CA MET A 463 14.32 48.33 -7.60
C MET A 463 14.35 49.85 -7.54
N SER A 464 14.91 50.49 -8.55
CA SER A 464 15.18 51.92 -8.57
C SER A 464 13.99 52.83 -8.87
N SER A 465 12.79 52.33 -9.14
CA SER A 465 11.54 53.11 -9.23
C SER A 465 10.30 52.24 -9.29
N GLY A 466 9.39 52.48 -8.36
CA GLY A 466 8.26 51.60 -8.03
C GLY A 466 7.09 51.56 -9.03
N VAL A 467 7.07 52.36 -10.07
CA VAL A 467 5.90 52.55 -10.97
C VAL A 467 5.92 51.62 -12.19
N ILE A 468 7.07 51.12 -12.59
CA ILE A 468 7.22 50.31 -13.81
C ILE A 468 7.02 48.81 -13.56
N LEU A 469 6.85 48.40 -12.29
CA LEU A 469 7.06 47.04 -11.87
C LEU A 469 5.86 46.11 -12.05
N PHE A 470 4.65 46.57 -11.75
CA PHE A 470 3.48 45.71 -11.69
C PHE A 470 3.07 45.14 -13.03
N GLU A 471 3.13 45.90 -14.09
CA GLU A 471 2.83 45.40 -15.42
C GLU A 471 3.89 44.41 -15.94
N ARG A 472 5.12 44.54 -15.49
CA ARG A 472 6.25 43.68 -15.89
C ARG A 472 6.34 42.40 -15.02
N LEU A 473 5.83 42.39 -13.80
CA LEU A 473 5.83 41.18 -12.95
C LEU A 473 5.03 40.03 -13.56
N ALA A 474 4.02 40.33 -14.37
CA ALA A 474 3.27 39.29 -15.09
C ALA A 474 4.14 38.55 -16.13
N THR A 475 5.26 39.13 -16.56
CA THR A 475 6.20 38.54 -17.52
C THR A 475 7.47 37.99 -16.86
N LEU A 476 7.50 37.91 -15.53
CA LEU A 476 8.66 37.43 -14.79
C LEU A 476 9.03 36.00 -15.17
N GLN A 477 10.28 35.83 -15.62
CA GLN A 477 10.87 34.53 -15.87
C GLN A 477 12.19 34.41 -15.11
N LEU A 478 12.41 33.27 -14.46
CA LEU A 478 13.61 32.97 -13.70
C LEU A 478 14.38 31.83 -14.36
N TYR A 479 15.68 32.01 -14.48
CA TYR A 479 16.59 31.05 -15.08
C TYR A 479 17.71 30.68 -14.11
N ALA A 480 18.28 29.50 -14.25
CA ALA A 480 19.47 29.08 -13.53
C ALA A 480 20.60 28.72 -14.49
N GLU A 481 21.83 29.04 -14.12
CA GLU A 481 23.00 28.74 -14.93
C GLU A 481 23.23 27.21 -14.98
N LEU A 482 23.53 26.73 -16.18
CA LEU A 482 23.87 25.32 -16.40
C LEU A 482 25.37 25.11 -16.14
N ARG A 483 25.72 24.00 -15.54
CA ARG A 483 27.10 23.55 -15.42
C ARG A 483 27.70 23.38 -16.83
N GLY A 484 28.78 24.09 -17.11
CA GLY A 484 29.38 24.14 -18.44
C GLY A 484 28.98 25.36 -19.27
N GLY A 485 28.22 26.29 -18.69
CA GLY A 485 27.79 27.54 -19.30
C GLY A 485 26.41 27.46 -19.95
N GLY A 486 25.83 28.64 -20.16
CA GLY A 486 24.46 28.78 -20.67
C GLY A 486 23.38 28.75 -19.58
N TRP A 487 22.13 29.01 -19.97
CA TRP A 487 21.00 29.17 -19.07
C TRP A 487 19.97 28.07 -19.26
N SER A 488 19.25 27.71 -18.20
CA SER A 488 18.14 26.76 -18.24
C SER A 488 16.97 27.31 -19.08
N ALA A 489 16.01 26.45 -19.40
CA ALA A 489 14.65 26.90 -19.67
C ALA A 489 14.08 27.65 -18.45
N PRO A 490 13.07 28.54 -18.62
CA PRO A 490 12.45 29.24 -17.51
C PRO A 490 12.00 28.27 -16.41
N LEU A 491 12.33 28.60 -15.15
CA LEU A 491 11.89 27.80 -14.01
C LEU A 491 10.40 28.02 -13.78
N PRO A 492 9.60 26.95 -13.57
CA PRO A 492 8.17 27.08 -13.33
C PRO A 492 7.91 27.86 -12.03
N HIS A 493 6.82 28.63 -12.01
CA HIS A 493 6.27 29.27 -10.83
C HIS A 493 4.83 28.81 -10.59
N ARG A 494 4.34 28.92 -9.35
CA ARG A 494 2.93 28.67 -9.06
C ARG A 494 2.09 29.90 -9.44
N VAL A 495 0.93 29.66 -10.04
CA VAL A 495 -0.12 30.69 -10.13
C VAL A 495 -0.49 31.09 -8.69
N GLY A 496 -0.34 32.35 -8.34
CA GLY A 496 -0.56 32.86 -6.96
C GLY A 496 0.68 32.96 -6.09
N CYS A 497 1.90 32.77 -6.61
CA CYS A 497 3.13 33.02 -5.84
C CYS A 497 3.41 34.52 -5.55
N LEU A 498 2.60 35.42 -6.11
CA LEU A 498 2.58 36.82 -5.77
C LEU A 498 1.96 36.99 -4.38
N GLY A 499 2.77 37.39 -3.41
CA GLY A 499 2.32 37.59 -2.03
C GLY A 499 1.24 38.67 -1.88
N PRO A 500 0.53 38.73 -0.75
CA PRO A 500 -0.59 39.67 -0.51
C PRO A 500 -0.24 41.14 -0.78
N SER A 501 1.00 41.53 -0.58
CA SER A 501 1.50 42.89 -0.86
C SER A 501 1.56 43.25 -2.34
N LEU A 502 1.47 42.26 -3.24
CA LEU A 502 1.44 42.48 -4.68
C LEU A 502 0.01 42.38 -5.27
N GLN A 503 -0.96 41.90 -4.50
CA GLN A 503 -2.38 41.83 -4.90
C GLN A 503 -3.18 43.11 -4.63
N LEU A 504 -2.64 44.02 -3.82
CA LEU A 504 -3.32 45.27 -3.44
C LEU A 504 -3.20 46.44 -4.43
N GLY A 505 -2.61 46.23 -5.60
CA GLY A 505 -2.43 47.27 -6.60
C GLY A 505 -3.50 47.44 -7.67
N SER A 506 -4.65 46.71 -7.58
CA SER A 506 -5.73 46.80 -8.58
C SER A 506 -6.98 47.56 -8.13
N SER A 507 -6.90 48.37 -7.06
CA SER A 507 -8.02 49.22 -6.62
C SER A 507 -7.56 50.59 -6.14
N GLU A 508 -7.25 51.47 -7.07
CA GLU A 508 -7.38 52.92 -6.89
C GLU A 508 -8.07 53.50 -8.13
N GLN A 509 -9.34 53.62 -7.97
CA GLN A 509 -10.16 54.84 -8.05
C GLN A 509 -9.76 55.81 -9.12
N THR A 510 -10.49 55.79 -10.23
CA THR A 510 -10.82 57.00 -10.95
C THR A 510 -12.28 57.30 -10.64
N THR A 511 -12.49 58.20 -9.68
CA THR A 511 -13.70 58.97 -9.49
C THR A 511 -13.94 59.77 -10.77
N ARG A 512 -14.98 59.42 -11.50
CA ARG A 512 -15.71 60.37 -12.37
C ARG A 512 -17.16 60.34 -11.93
N GLU A 513 -17.59 61.56 -11.56
CA GLU A 513 -18.95 61.96 -11.22
C GLU A 513 -19.98 61.38 -12.18
N ALA A 514 -21.03 60.81 -11.61
CA ALA A 514 -22.25 60.43 -12.27
C ALA A 514 -23.24 61.56 -12.15
N LEU A 515 -23.94 61.83 -13.21
CA LEU A 515 -25.27 62.46 -13.22
C LEU A 515 -26.29 61.42 -13.68
N PRO A 516 -27.52 61.45 -13.18
CA PRO A 516 -28.49 60.39 -13.28
C PRO A 516 -29.42 60.54 -14.48
N VAL A 517 -29.85 59.45 -15.10
CA VAL A 517 -31.11 59.43 -15.88
C VAL A 517 -31.76 58.04 -15.80
N ASP A 518 -32.95 58.04 -15.17
CA ASP A 518 -34.18 57.30 -15.37
C ASP A 518 -34.21 55.87 -15.91
N ALA A 519 -34.92 55.05 -15.14
CA ALA A 519 -35.64 53.84 -15.59
C ALA A 519 -36.84 54.17 -16.49
N PRO A 520 -37.45 53.22 -17.25
CA PRO A 520 -38.32 52.24 -16.65
C PRO A 520 -38.50 50.85 -17.34
N SER A 521 -38.97 49.94 -16.52
CA SER A 521 -40.05 48.94 -16.68
C SER A 521 -40.02 47.81 -17.72
N ALA A 522 -40.23 46.63 -17.15
CA ALA A 522 -41.16 45.55 -17.53
C ALA A 522 -40.87 44.75 -18.82
N THR A 523 -40.85 43.46 -18.81
CA THR A 523 -41.90 42.49 -18.54
C THR A 523 -41.40 41.07 -18.62
N ALA A 524 -41.98 40.21 -17.84
CA ALA A 524 -41.88 38.76 -17.86
C ALA A 524 -42.37 38.12 -19.17
N VAL A 525 -41.84 36.93 -19.50
CA VAL A 525 -42.65 35.81 -20.01
C VAL A 525 -41.94 34.48 -19.72
N THR A 526 -42.69 33.64 -19.10
CA THR A 526 -42.59 32.19 -18.85
C THR A 526 -42.61 31.35 -20.13
N SER A 527 -42.01 30.16 -20.08
CA SER A 527 -42.61 28.83 -20.40
C SER A 527 -41.50 27.83 -20.70
N THR A 528 -41.35 26.80 -19.90
CA THR A 528 -42.01 25.46 -19.88
C THR A 528 -41.53 24.47 -20.94
N THR A 529 -41.15 23.32 -20.39
CA THR A 529 -41.22 21.95 -20.97
C THR A 529 -40.22 21.58 -22.06
N SER A 530 -39.65 20.40 -22.18
CA SER A 530 -39.86 19.04 -21.63
C SER A 530 -38.93 18.07 -22.33
N ARG A 531 -38.47 17.06 -21.64
CA ARG A 531 -38.20 15.68 -22.09
C ARG A 531 -37.44 15.44 -23.44
N ILE A 532 -36.33 14.78 -23.45
CA ILE A 532 -36.25 13.31 -23.52
C ILE A 532 -34.94 12.87 -22.82
#